data_a93daa0e40a75457fbc0b76e3cffa8de
#
_entry.id   a93daa0e40a75457fbc0b76e3cffa8de
#
_cell.length_a   1.000
_cell.length_b   1.000
_cell.length_c   1.000
_cell.angle_alpha   90.00
_cell.angle_beta   90.00
_cell.angle_gamma   90.00
#
_symmetry.space_group_name_H-M   'P 1'
#
loop_
_entity.id
_entity.type
_entity.pdbx_description
1 polymer ?
#
loop_
_entity_poly.entity_id
_entity_poly.type
_entity_poly.pdbx_seq_one_letter_code
_entity_poly.pdbx_strand_id
1 'polypeptide(L)'
;MTRESDVVRSLVEMAETLVDDYDVVELLTGLAGRCVSLLGASAAGVMLVSPSGSLGLVASSSEAMRLLELFELQAQEGPCLDAFHTGEPVEHQILVAGSGAWPSFSVAAIKAGFRSAFATPLRWRDVTLGALNLLSVSQKPLGDANRIVARAFADLAAVSIMQHRASAEARRLNEQLSAALTSRIVIEQAKGVLSERAGIDLAEAFSRLRSHARSNNLRLTDVAQAAVDGSLNPSAWRPTATRPKALPPVARRRRR
;
A
#
# COMPACT_ATOMS: atom_id res chain seq x y z
N MET A 1 -4.65 -28.09 27.33
CA MET A 1 -3.91 -27.94 26.06
C MET A 1 -2.53 -27.41 26.43
N THR A 2 -1.48 -27.88 25.76
CA THR A 2 -0.13 -27.40 26.08
C THR A 2 0.11 -26.10 25.32
N ARG A 3 0.94 -25.23 25.88
CA ARG A 3 1.36 -23.97 25.25
C ARG A 3 1.92 -24.18 23.83
N GLU A 4 2.63 -25.27 23.61
CA GLU A 4 3.17 -25.63 22.30
C GLU A 4 2.05 -25.84 21.27
N SER A 5 0.95 -26.51 21.65
CA SER A 5 -0.22 -26.68 20.79
C SER A 5 -0.88 -25.33 20.43
N ASP A 6 -0.88 -24.37 21.36
CA ASP A 6 -1.46 -23.04 21.12
C ASP A 6 -0.59 -22.20 20.19
N VAL A 7 0.75 -22.31 20.31
CA VAL A 7 1.69 -21.68 19.38
C VAL A 7 1.52 -22.23 17.96
N VAL A 8 1.51 -23.56 17.81
CA VAL A 8 1.32 -24.21 16.49
C VAL A 8 -0.01 -23.80 15.89
N ARG A 9 -1.09 -23.81 16.66
CA ARG A 9 -2.41 -23.37 16.18
C ARG A 9 -2.37 -21.93 15.70
N SER A 10 -1.77 -21.02 16.45
CA SER A 10 -1.65 -19.61 16.08
C SER A 10 -0.84 -19.41 14.78
N LEU A 11 0.20 -20.21 14.56
CA LEU A 11 0.97 -20.18 13.30
C LEU A 11 0.12 -20.68 12.12
N VAL A 12 -0.68 -21.74 12.33
CA VAL A 12 -1.60 -22.28 11.30
C VAL A 12 -2.67 -21.24 10.96
N GLU A 13 -3.34 -20.65 11.97
CA GLU A 13 -4.34 -19.62 11.78
C GLU A 13 -3.79 -18.40 11.02
N MET A 14 -2.56 -17.96 11.34
CA MET A 14 -1.90 -16.90 10.59
C MET A 14 -1.59 -17.31 9.15
N ALA A 15 -1.21 -18.56 8.92
CA ALA A 15 -0.96 -19.07 7.56
C ALA A 15 -2.26 -19.21 6.74
N GLU A 16 -3.39 -19.57 7.38
CA GLU A 16 -4.70 -19.64 6.73
C GLU A 16 -5.18 -18.27 6.27
N THR A 17 -4.89 -17.20 7.03
CA THR A 17 -5.23 -15.84 6.60
C THR A 17 -4.50 -15.39 5.32
N LEU A 18 -3.45 -16.11 4.88
CA LEU A 18 -2.77 -15.84 3.60
C LEU A 18 -3.64 -16.14 2.38
N VAL A 19 -4.69 -16.94 2.54
CA VAL A 19 -5.54 -17.41 1.43
C VAL A 19 -6.73 -16.47 1.20
N ASP A 20 -7.19 -15.79 2.24
CA ASP A 20 -8.37 -14.91 2.20
C ASP A 20 -8.01 -13.45 2.00
N ASP A 21 -9.00 -12.62 1.64
CA ASP A 21 -8.87 -11.17 1.56
C ASP A 21 -8.97 -10.61 2.98
N TYR A 22 -7.84 -10.27 3.60
CA TYR A 22 -7.74 -9.85 5.00
C TYR A 22 -7.23 -8.40 5.13
N ASP A 23 -7.56 -7.77 6.25
CA ASP A 23 -7.00 -6.47 6.62
C ASP A 23 -5.64 -6.66 7.32
N VAL A 24 -4.59 -6.06 6.75
CA VAL A 24 -3.23 -6.13 7.31
C VAL A 24 -3.17 -5.56 8.73
N VAL A 25 -3.96 -4.55 9.06
CA VAL A 25 -4.00 -3.95 10.41
C VAL A 25 -4.61 -4.92 11.41
N GLU A 26 -5.68 -5.62 11.01
CA GLU A 26 -6.33 -6.65 11.83
C GLU A 26 -5.38 -7.83 12.10
N LEU A 27 -4.72 -8.33 11.05
CA LEU A 27 -3.70 -9.37 11.17
C LEU A 27 -2.61 -9.00 12.18
N LEU A 28 -2.02 -7.80 12.04
CA LEU A 28 -0.93 -7.35 12.90
C LEU A 28 -1.39 -7.04 14.33
N THR A 29 -2.62 -6.59 14.50
CA THR A 29 -3.22 -6.42 15.82
C THR A 29 -3.41 -7.77 16.52
N GLY A 30 -3.90 -8.76 15.80
CA GLY A 30 -3.98 -10.16 16.25
C GLY A 30 -2.61 -10.74 16.60
N LEU A 31 -1.59 -10.46 15.78
CA LEU A 31 -0.20 -10.85 16.05
C LEU A 31 0.32 -10.25 17.36
N ALA A 32 0.14 -8.95 17.58
CA ALA A 32 0.55 -8.29 18.81
C ALA A 32 -0.12 -8.91 20.04
N GLY A 33 -1.42 -9.22 19.95
CA GLY A 33 -2.16 -9.94 21.00
C GLY A 33 -1.62 -11.34 21.29
N ARG A 34 -1.28 -12.11 20.23
CA ARG A 34 -0.68 -13.44 20.35
C ARG A 34 0.72 -13.38 20.98
N CYS A 35 1.51 -12.37 20.68
CA CYS A 35 2.81 -12.19 21.31
C CYS A 35 2.68 -11.99 22.83
N VAL A 36 1.69 -11.23 23.28
CA VAL A 36 1.43 -11.05 24.71
C VAL A 36 0.96 -12.36 25.36
N SER A 37 -0.03 -13.02 24.77
CA SER A 37 -0.66 -14.22 25.38
C SER A 37 0.24 -15.46 25.36
N LEU A 38 1.05 -15.64 24.32
CA LEU A 38 1.82 -16.87 24.10
C LEU A 38 3.29 -16.75 24.47
N LEU A 39 3.91 -15.57 24.33
CA LEU A 39 5.35 -15.39 24.52
C LEU A 39 5.69 -14.83 25.90
N GLY A 40 4.69 -14.40 26.66
CA GLY A 40 4.91 -13.79 27.98
C GLY A 40 5.48 -12.37 27.91
N ALA A 41 5.37 -11.70 26.78
CA ALA A 41 5.58 -10.27 26.69
C ALA A 41 4.45 -9.54 27.43
N SER A 42 4.76 -8.38 28.03
CA SER A 42 3.74 -7.56 28.69
C SER A 42 3.01 -6.64 27.71
N ALA A 43 3.68 -6.29 26.63
CA ALA A 43 3.11 -5.54 25.52
C ALA A 43 3.87 -5.85 24.22
N ALA A 44 3.18 -5.69 23.10
CA ALA A 44 3.74 -5.86 21.76
C ALA A 44 3.25 -4.75 20.83
N GLY A 45 4.11 -4.32 19.91
CA GLY A 45 3.80 -3.34 18.88
C GLY A 45 4.44 -3.70 17.55
N VAL A 46 3.85 -3.24 16.47
CA VAL A 46 4.33 -3.47 15.11
C VAL A 46 4.40 -2.16 14.36
N MET A 47 5.58 -1.85 13.86
CA MET A 47 5.80 -0.75 12.95
C MET A 47 6.04 -1.26 11.53
N LEU A 48 5.53 -0.56 10.53
CA LEU A 48 5.76 -0.86 9.11
C LEU A 48 6.27 0.37 8.37
N VAL A 49 7.09 0.11 7.35
CA VAL A 49 7.51 1.13 6.40
C VAL A 49 6.36 1.47 5.45
N SER A 50 6.07 2.75 5.35
CA SER A 50 5.11 3.30 4.38
C SER A 50 5.71 3.31 2.96
N PRO A 51 4.89 3.49 1.90
CA PRO A 51 5.40 3.68 0.54
C PRO A 51 6.35 4.88 0.38
N SER A 52 6.27 5.88 1.27
CA SER A 52 7.19 7.04 1.30
C SER A 52 8.54 6.74 1.98
N GLY A 53 8.73 5.53 2.51
CA GLY A 53 9.97 5.12 3.20
C GLY A 53 10.01 5.47 4.69
N SER A 54 8.98 6.09 5.24
CA SER A 54 8.89 6.38 6.68
C SER A 54 8.32 5.21 7.47
N LEU A 55 8.92 4.89 8.61
CA LEU A 55 8.38 3.90 9.54
C LEU A 55 7.19 4.51 10.29
N GLY A 56 6.16 3.73 10.48
CA GLY A 56 4.95 4.14 11.20
C GLY A 56 4.35 3.01 12.02
N LEU A 57 3.72 3.37 13.13
CA LEU A 57 2.98 2.43 13.96
C LEU A 57 1.73 1.94 13.22
N VAL A 58 1.54 0.61 13.21
CA VAL A 58 0.38 -0.04 12.58
C VAL A 58 -0.47 -0.78 13.60
N ALA A 59 0.14 -1.47 14.55
CA ALA A 59 -0.58 -2.24 15.55
C ALA A 59 0.11 -2.18 16.90
N SER A 60 -0.69 -2.23 17.97
CA SER A 60 -0.20 -2.32 19.35
C SER A 60 -1.18 -3.09 20.23
N SER A 61 -0.67 -3.81 21.22
CA SER A 61 -1.48 -4.60 22.15
C SER A 61 -2.09 -3.78 23.29
N SER A 62 -1.65 -2.54 23.48
CA SER A 62 -2.11 -1.65 24.54
C SER A 62 -1.86 -0.18 24.22
N GLU A 63 -2.59 0.71 24.89
CA GLU A 63 -2.39 2.15 24.75
C GLU A 63 -1.01 2.60 25.24
N ALA A 64 -0.48 2.01 26.31
CA ALA A 64 0.87 2.29 26.80
C ALA A 64 1.92 1.94 25.74
N MET A 65 1.75 0.81 25.05
CA MET A 65 2.61 0.41 23.96
C MET A 65 2.50 1.39 22.79
N ARG A 66 1.29 1.78 22.42
CA ARG A 66 1.03 2.72 21.34
C ARG A 66 1.75 4.06 21.56
N LEU A 67 1.64 4.61 22.75
CA LEU A 67 2.29 5.88 23.09
C LEU A 67 3.82 5.76 23.06
N LEU A 68 4.34 4.62 23.49
CA LEU A 68 5.77 4.38 23.52
C LEU A 68 6.37 4.23 22.10
N GLU A 69 5.66 3.53 21.21
CA GLU A 69 6.03 3.42 19.79
C GLU A 69 6.03 4.78 19.09
N LEU A 70 5.03 5.62 19.37
CA LEU A 70 4.99 6.99 18.84
C LEU A 70 6.15 7.83 19.38
N PHE A 71 6.51 7.65 20.66
CA PHE A 71 7.66 8.31 21.26
C PHE A 71 8.97 7.86 20.61
N GLU A 72 9.13 6.56 20.36
CA GLU A 72 10.28 5.96 19.67
C GLU A 72 10.49 6.61 18.29
N LEU A 73 9.41 6.77 17.51
CA LEU A 73 9.45 7.44 16.22
C LEU A 73 9.83 8.92 16.33
N GLN A 74 9.34 9.62 17.35
CA GLN A 74 9.67 11.04 17.57
C GLN A 74 11.11 11.24 18.06
N ALA A 75 11.56 10.39 18.98
CA ALA A 75 12.91 10.45 19.54
C ALA A 75 13.97 9.95 18.55
N GLN A 76 13.57 9.22 17.50
CA GLN A 76 14.44 8.56 16.54
C GLN A 76 15.45 7.60 17.22
N GLU A 77 15.05 7.00 18.33
CA GLU A 77 15.82 6.03 19.07
C GLU A 77 14.90 4.97 19.69
N GLY A 78 15.28 3.70 19.59
CA GLY A 78 14.55 2.60 20.21
C GLY A 78 14.78 1.25 19.52
N PRO A 79 14.30 0.16 20.14
CA PRO A 79 14.57 -1.19 19.68
C PRO A 79 13.95 -1.53 18.32
N CYS A 80 12.77 -0.99 18.01
CA CYS A 80 12.12 -1.19 16.72
C CYS A 80 12.88 -0.51 15.59
N LEU A 81 13.35 0.72 15.82
CA LEU A 81 14.14 1.47 14.85
C LEU A 81 15.46 0.76 14.55
N ASP A 82 16.16 0.29 15.59
CA ASP A 82 17.43 -0.44 15.41
C ASP A 82 17.20 -1.75 14.64
N ALA A 83 16.20 -2.55 15.02
CA ALA A 83 15.85 -3.78 14.32
C ALA A 83 15.47 -3.52 12.85
N PHE A 84 14.74 -2.44 12.58
CA PHE A 84 14.38 -2.05 11.22
C PHE A 84 15.59 -1.63 10.38
N HIS A 85 16.47 -0.78 10.93
CA HIS A 85 17.62 -0.23 10.19
C HIS A 85 18.72 -1.26 9.96
N THR A 86 18.98 -2.11 10.96
CA THR A 86 20.03 -3.14 10.86
C THR A 86 19.54 -4.38 10.10
N GLY A 87 18.22 -4.62 10.08
CA GLY A 87 17.64 -5.88 9.59
C GLY A 87 17.98 -7.08 10.49
N GLU A 88 18.51 -6.85 11.68
CA GLU A 88 18.88 -7.87 12.66
C GLU A 88 18.03 -7.72 13.94
N PRO A 89 17.76 -8.81 14.66
CA PRO A 89 17.07 -8.71 15.93
C PRO A 89 17.85 -7.90 16.95
N VAL A 90 17.16 -7.05 17.69
CA VAL A 90 17.64 -6.49 18.93
C VAL A 90 17.38 -7.52 20.01
N GLU A 91 18.42 -8.20 20.42
CA GLU A 91 18.36 -9.18 21.49
C GLU A 91 17.88 -8.52 22.81
N HIS A 92 17.53 -9.33 23.78
CA HIS A 92 17.00 -8.84 25.06
C HIS A 92 17.89 -7.74 25.68
N GLN A 93 17.33 -6.56 25.83
CA GLN A 93 17.96 -5.41 26.47
C GLN A 93 17.25 -5.05 27.76
N ILE A 94 18.00 -4.98 28.88
CA ILE A 94 17.49 -4.40 30.12
C ILE A 94 17.50 -2.88 29.95
N LEU A 95 16.35 -2.25 30.19
CA LEU A 95 16.20 -0.81 30.08
C LEU A 95 16.79 -0.12 31.33
N VAL A 96 17.71 0.80 31.11
CA VAL A 96 18.35 1.60 32.18
C VAL A 96 18.11 3.08 31.87
N ALA A 97 17.50 3.79 32.82
CA ALA A 97 17.11 5.18 32.63
C ALA A 97 18.30 6.08 32.27
N GLY A 98 18.19 6.80 31.18
CA GLY A 98 19.18 7.78 30.74
C GLY A 98 20.54 7.20 30.31
N SER A 99 20.63 5.90 30.09
CA SER A 99 21.86 5.24 29.65
C SER A 99 21.57 4.11 28.66
N GLY A 100 22.62 3.54 28.06
CA GLY A 100 22.51 2.49 27.06
C GLY A 100 22.27 3.02 25.64
N ALA A 101 21.79 2.16 24.77
CA ALA A 101 21.58 2.46 23.35
C ALA A 101 20.46 3.51 23.11
N TRP A 102 19.48 3.55 24.02
CA TRP A 102 18.26 4.38 23.85
C TRP A 102 17.93 5.16 25.14
N PRO A 103 18.68 6.22 25.47
CA PRO A 103 18.57 6.91 26.76
C PRO A 103 17.17 7.55 26.97
N SER A 104 16.60 8.20 25.96
CA SER A 104 15.29 8.84 26.06
C SER A 104 14.16 7.81 26.04
N PHE A 105 14.21 6.83 25.15
CA PHE A 105 13.25 5.74 25.08
C PHE A 105 13.23 4.94 26.39
N SER A 106 14.40 4.62 26.95
CA SER A 106 14.50 3.86 28.20
C SER A 106 13.82 4.60 29.37
N VAL A 107 13.95 5.93 29.46
CA VAL A 107 13.25 6.73 30.48
C VAL A 107 11.73 6.63 30.30
N ALA A 108 11.24 6.80 29.07
CA ALA A 108 9.82 6.71 28.77
C ALA A 108 9.25 5.29 29.04
N ALA A 109 9.96 4.26 28.59
CA ALA A 109 9.55 2.87 28.78
C ALA A 109 9.51 2.47 30.27
N ILE A 110 10.51 2.86 31.06
CA ILE A 110 10.56 2.61 32.48
C ILE A 110 9.42 3.35 33.21
N LYS A 111 9.11 4.58 32.82
CA LYS A 111 7.96 5.33 33.35
C LYS A 111 6.63 4.66 33.01
N ALA A 112 6.51 4.03 31.84
CA ALA A 112 5.36 3.23 31.46
C ALA A 112 5.29 1.84 32.13
N GLY A 113 6.29 1.48 32.97
CA GLY A 113 6.32 0.24 33.74
C GLY A 113 7.15 -0.88 33.11
N PHE A 114 7.72 -0.70 31.95
CA PHE A 114 8.52 -1.72 31.27
C PHE A 114 9.97 -1.73 31.78
N ARG A 115 10.62 -2.89 31.72
CA ARG A 115 11.97 -3.12 32.24
C ARG A 115 12.91 -3.76 31.24
N SER A 116 12.38 -4.36 30.19
CA SER A 116 13.18 -4.95 29.13
C SER A 116 12.47 -4.87 27.79
N ALA A 117 13.27 -4.91 26.73
CA ALA A 117 12.83 -4.88 25.35
C ALA A 117 13.49 -5.99 24.53
N PHE A 118 12.76 -6.48 23.56
CA PHE A 118 13.21 -7.34 22.46
C PHE A 118 12.54 -6.86 21.18
N ALA A 119 13.28 -6.73 20.09
CA ALA A 119 12.66 -6.43 18.80
C ALA A 119 13.20 -7.38 17.73
N THR A 120 12.35 -7.68 16.75
CA THR A 120 12.74 -8.50 15.61
C THR A 120 12.21 -7.85 14.32
N PRO A 121 13.04 -7.77 13.26
CA PRO A 121 12.61 -7.18 12.01
C PRO A 121 11.59 -8.07 11.31
N LEU A 122 10.62 -7.45 10.61
CA LEU A 122 9.77 -8.12 9.64
C LEU A 122 10.51 -8.10 8.30
N ARG A 123 11.13 -9.23 7.94
CA ARG A 123 11.95 -9.33 6.73
C ARG A 123 11.30 -10.16 5.65
N TRP A 124 11.40 -9.65 4.43
CA TRP A 124 11.13 -10.41 3.22
C TRP A 124 12.39 -10.41 2.35
N ARG A 125 13.10 -11.54 2.31
CA ARG A 125 14.42 -11.64 1.64
C ARG A 125 15.38 -10.59 2.19
N ASP A 126 15.86 -9.69 1.32
CA ASP A 126 16.83 -8.63 1.69
C ASP A 126 16.14 -7.30 2.06
N VAL A 127 14.80 -7.28 2.14
CA VAL A 127 14.03 -6.07 2.45
C VAL A 127 13.43 -6.17 3.84
N THR A 128 13.71 -5.18 4.68
CA THR A 128 13.03 -5.01 5.98
C THR A 128 11.78 -4.17 5.77
N LEU A 129 10.62 -4.76 6.09
CA LEU A 129 9.31 -4.14 5.94
C LEU A 129 8.86 -3.37 7.18
N GLY A 130 9.50 -3.62 8.32
CA GLY A 130 9.14 -3.08 9.61
C GLY A 130 9.81 -3.84 10.74
N ALA A 131 9.27 -3.71 11.97
CA ALA A 131 9.73 -4.47 13.11
C ALA A 131 8.59 -4.77 14.09
N LEU A 132 8.72 -5.89 14.80
CA LEU A 132 7.90 -6.31 15.94
C LEU A 132 8.67 -6.02 17.22
N ASN A 133 8.08 -5.25 18.11
CA ASN A 133 8.62 -4.87 19.41
C ASN A 133 7.89 -5.61 20.54
N LEU A 134 8.63 -6.21 21.45
CA LEU A 134 8.12 -6.90 22.62
C LEU A 134 8.70 -6.28 23.89
N LEU A 135 7.85 -5.74 24.73
CA LEU A 135 8.23 -5.13 26.00
C LEU A 135 7.78 -5.98 27.18
N SER A 136 8.58 -6.03 28.23
CA SER A 136 8.27 -6.76 29.45
C SER A 136 8.44 -5.90 30.70
N VAL A 137 7.56 -6.08 31.66
CA VAL A 137 7.70 -5.51 33.03
C VAL A 137 8.77 -6.26 33.86
N SER A 138 9.25 -7.38 33.35
CA SER A 138 10.33 -8.19 33.96
C SER A 138 11.68 -7.87 33.31
N GLN A 139 12.73 -7.93 34.10
CA GLN A 139 14.12 -7.91 33.59
C GLN A 139 14.60 -9.26 33.07
N LYS A 140 13.80 -10.33 33.27
CA LYS A 140 14.17 -11.65 32.75
C LYS A 140 14.12 -11.66 31.23
N PRO A 141 15.12 -12.27 30.58
CA PRO A 141 15.12 -12.39 29.14
C PRO A 141 13.92 -13.21 28.65
N LEU A 142 13.45 -12.85 27.45
CA LEU A 142 12.56 -13.71 26.70
C LEU A 142 13.30 -15.03 26.43
N GLY A 143 12.73 -16.17 26.87
CA GLY A 143 13.36 -17.47 26.68
C GLY A 143 13.62 -17.78 25.19
N ASP A 144 14.65 -18.60 24.91
CA ASP A 144 15.08 -18.92 23.55
C ASP A 144 13.95 -19.42 22.67
N ALA A 145 13.11 -20.33 23.18
CA ALA A 145 11.95 -20.82 22.47
C ALA A 145 10.98 -19.68 22.08
N ASN A 146 10.78 -18.69 22.96
CA ASN A 146 9.90 -17.55 22.71
C ASN A 146 10.47 -16.60 21.69
N ARG A 147 11.81 -16.41 21.67
CA ARG A 147 12.49 -15.61 20.63
C ARG A 147 12.34 -16.25 19.25
N ILE A 148 12.48 -17.58 19.17
CA ILE A 148 12.26 -18.33 17.93
C ILE A 148 10.81 -18.15 17.43
N VAL A 149 9.83 -18.26 18.33
CA VAL A 149 8.43 -18.07 17.96
C VAL A 149 8.14 -16.62 17.55
N ALA A 150 8.70 -15.63 18.27
CA ALA A 150 8.56 -14.21 17.89
C ALA A 150 9.09 -13.94 16.48
N ARG A 151 10.25 -14.53 16.13
CA ARG A 151 10.81 -14.46 14.78
C ARG A 151 9.89 -15.13 13.75
N ALA A 152 9.39 -16.34 14.05
CA ALA A 152 8.47 -17.04 13.14
C ALA A 152 7.18 -16.21 12.91
N PHE A 153 6.65 -15.55 13.93
CA PHE A 153 5.52 -14.63 13.77
C PHE A 153 5.87 -13.42 12.91
N ALA A 154 7.05 -12.83 13.11
CA ALA A 154 7.51 -11.70 12.28
C ALA A 154 7.72 -12.11 10.81
N ASP A 155 8.30 -13.29 10.57
CA ASP A 155 8.51 -13.83 9.23
C ASP A 155 7.17 -14.11 8.51
N LEU A 156 6.21 -14.74 9.20
CA LEU A 156 4.87 -14.95 8.65
C LEU A 156 4.16 -13.63 8.36
N ALA A 157 4.24 -12.65 9.25
CA ALA A 157 3.68 -11.33 9.03
C ALA A 157 4.31 -10.66 7.79
N ALA A 158 5.63 -10.77 7.62
CA ALA A 158 6.31 -10.25 6.45
C ALA A 158 5.84 -10.91 5.14
N VAL A 159 5.68 -12.24 5.13
CA VAL A 159 5.12 -12.98 4.00
C VAL A 159 3.70 -12.50 3.69
N SER A 160 2.85 -12.40 4.72
CA SER A 160 1.46 -11.95 4.59
C SER A 160 1.39 -10.54 3.97
N ILE A 161 2.16 -9.59 4.51
CA ILE A 161 2.19 -8.22 4.00
C ILE A 161 2.60 -8.17 2.52
N MET A 162 3.63 -8.93 2.15
CA MET A 162 4.10 -8.96 0.75
C MET A 162 3.09 -9.60 -0.19
N GLN A 163 2.42 -10.67 0.23
CA GLN A 163 1.37 -11.29 -0.55
C GLN A 163 0.18 -10.36 -0.75
N HIS A 164 -0.26 -9.67 0.30
CA HIS A 164 -1.34 -8.68 0.21
C HIS A 164 -0.96 -7.53 -0.75
N ARG A 165 0.27 -6.98 -0.65
CA ARG A 165 0.76 -5.93 -1.56
C ARG A 165 0.79 -6.41 -3.01
N ALA A 166 1.28 -7.62 -3.27
CA ALA A 166 1.34 -8.20 -4.62
C ALA A 166 -0.05 -8.43 -5.22
N SER A 167 -1.00 -8.95 -4.41
CA SER A 167 -2.38 -9.16 -4.82
C SER A 167 -3.10 -7.85 -5.13
N ALA A 168 -2.92 -6.83 -4.29
CA ALA A 168 -3.50 -5.50 -4.51
C ALA A 168 -2.97 -4.85 -5.80
N GLU A 169 -1.67 -4.95 -6.08
CA GLU A 169 -1.08 -4.42 -7.32
C GLU A 169 -1.56 -5.20 -8.54
N ALA A 170 -1.65 -6.52 -8.47
CA ALA A 170 -2.17 -7.35 -9.55
C ALA A 170 -3.63 -7.02 -9.86
N ARG A 171 -4.48 -6.82 -8.84
CA ARG A 171 -5.87 -6.38 -9.01
C ARG A 171 -5.93 -5.02 -9.71
N ARG A 172 -5.15 -4.04 -9.23
CA ARG A 172 -5.08 -2.70 -9.82
C ARG A 172 -4.68 -2.71 -11.29
N LEU A 173 -3.66 -3.49 -11.64
CA LEU A 173 -3.22 -3.65 -13.03
C LEU A 173 -4.30 -4.31 -13.91
N ASN A 174 -4.97 -5.33 -13.38
CA ASN A 174 -6.05 -6.03 -14.09
C ASN A 174 -7.24 -5.11 -14.35
N GLU A 175 -7.63 -4.29 -13.36
CA GLU A 175 -8.67 -3.26 -13.54
C GLU A 175 -8.29 -2.22 -14.60
N GLN A 176 -7.05 -1.75 -14.60
CA GLN A 176 -6.56 -0.80 -15.60
C GLN A 176 -6.56 -1.40 -17.02
N LEU A 177 -6.10 -2.65 -17.17
CA LEU A 177 -6.11 -3.35 -18.45
C LEU A 177 -7.53 -3.59 -18.95
N SER A 178 -8.43 -4.05 -18.08
CA SER A 178 -9.84 -4.28 -18.39
C SER A 178 -10.54 -2.98 -18.82
N ALA A 179 -10.30 -1.88 -18.10
CA ALA A 179 -10.83 -0.57 -18.45
C ALA A 179 -10.30 -0.08 -19.81
N ALA A 180 -9.00 -0.29 -20.11
CA ALA A 180 -8.41 0.08 -21.40
C ALA A 180 -8.97 -0.74 -22.55
N LEU A 181 -9.17 -2.05 -22.37
CA LEU A 181 -9.78 -2.94 -23.37
C LEU A 181 -11.25 -2.56 -23.64
N THR A 182 -12.04 -2.36 -22.58
CA THR A 182 -13.44 -1.92 -22.67
C THR A 182 -13.53 -0.57 -23.40
N SER A 183 -12.68 0.38 -23.05
CA SER A 183 -12.57 1.68 -23.70
C SER A 183 -12.32 1.53 -25.21
N ARG A 184 -11.36 0.67 -25.61
CA ARG A 184 -11.05 0.42 -27.01
C ARG A 184 -12.23 -0.18 -27.77
N ILE A 185 -12.91 -1.18 -27.17
CA ILE A 185 -14.08 -1.83 -27.78
C ILE A 185 -15.18 -0.80 -28.05
N VAL A 186 -15.53 0.01 -27.04
CA VAL A 186 -16.58 1.03 -27.17
C VAL A 186 -16.22 2.08 -28.21
N ILE A 187 -14.96 2.52 -28.29
CA ILE A 187 -14.51 3.47 -29.30
C ILE A 187 -14.59 2.86 -30.71
N GLU A 188 -14.19 1.59 -30.90
CA GLU A 188 -14.31 0.92 -32.21
C GLU A 188 -15.77 0.74 -32.63
N GLN A 189 -16.66 0.37 -31.70
CA GLN A 189 -18.12 0.30 -31.95
C GLN A 189 -18.68 1.67 -32.34
N ALA A 190 -18.31 2.73 -31.59
CA ALA A 190 -18.76 4.09 -31.88
C ALA A 190 -18.28 4.58 -33.25
N LYS A 191 -17.05 4.24 -33.64
CA LYS A 191 -16.53 4.52 -35.01
C LYS A 191 -17.39 3.85 -36.08
N GLY A 192 -17.72 2.56 -35.88
CA GLY A 192 -18.60 1.82 -36.80
C GLY A 192 -19.98 2.45 -36.93
N VAL A 193 -20.64 2.72 -35.79
CA VAL A 193 -21.95 3.36 -35.76
C VAL A 193 -21.95 4.73 -36.43
N LEU A 194 -20.92 5.53 -36.15
CA LEU A 194 -20.80 6.87 -36.73
C LEU A 194 -20.47 6.84 -38.24
N SER A 195 -19.60 5.93 -38.67
CA SER A 195 -19.27 5.69 -40.05
C SER A 195 -20.50 5.36 -40.87
N GLU A 196 -21.33 4.43 -40.39
CA GLU A 196 -22.56 4.00 -41.06
C GLU A 196 -23.60 5.13 -41.10
N ARG A 197 -23.89 5.78 -39.96
CA ARG A 197 -24.92 6.81 -39.88
C ARG A 197 -24.58 8.09 -40.62
N ALA A 198 -23.29 8.45 -40.71
CA ALA A 198 -22.83 9.68 -41.35
C ALA A 198 -22.27 9.48 -42.74
N GLY A 199 -22.12 8.24 -43.25
CA GLY A 199 -21.53 7.93 -44.55
C GLY A 199 -20.07 8.35 -44.67
N ILE A 200 -19.29 8.25 -43.59
CA ILE A 200 -17.88 8.67 -43.50
C ILE A 200 -16.98 7.47 -43.20
N ASP A 201 -15.70 7.59 -43.50
CA ASP A 201 -14.75 6.53 -43.14
C ASP A 201 -14.45 6.45 -41.65
N LEU A 202 -13.86 5.34 -41.16
CA LEU A 202 -13.55 5.09 -39.77
C LEU A 202 -12.55 6.07 -39.15
N ALA A 203 -11.65 6.63 -39.96
CA ALA A 203 -10.64 7.60 -39.53
C ALA A 203 -11.32 8.96 -39.23
N GLU A 204 -12.20 9.39 -40.16
CA GLU A 204 -13.00 10.60 -40.00
C GLU A 204 -13.98 10.44 -38.79
N ALA A 205 -14.61 9.27 -38.64
CA ALA A 205 -15.47 8.98 -37.49
C ALA A 205 -14.72 9.15 -36.16
N PHE A 206 -13.48 8.61 -36.07
CA PHE A 206 -12.64 8.78 -34.89
C PHE A 206 -12.26 10.25 -34.66
N SER A 207 -11.88 10.95 -35.72
CA SER A 207 -11.55 12.38 -35.67
C SER A 207 -12.70 13.22 -35.08
N ARG A 208 -13.92 12.93 -35.49
CA ARG A 208 -15.13 13.61 -35.00
C ARG A 208 -15.43 13.28 -33.51
N LEU A 209 -15.35 11.99 -33.14
CA LEU A 209 -15.50 11.59 -31.74
C LEU A 209 -14.51 12.34 -30.84
N ARG A 210 -13.24 12.37 -31.24
CA ARG A 210 -12.17 13.03 -30.50
C ARG A 210 -12.34 14.55 -30.44
N SER A 211 -12.77 15.18 -31.56
CA SER A 211 -13.02 16.61 -31.59
C SER A 211 -14.17 16.99 -30.67
N HIS A 212 -15.27 16.22 -30.71
CA HIS A 212 -16.41 16.43 -29.82
C HIS A 212 -16.06 16.29 -28.34
N ALA A 213 -15.31 15.23 -27.99
CA ALA A 213 -14.83 15.01 -26.62
C ALA A 213 -14.01 16.21 -26.11
N ARG A 214 -13.06 16.70 -26.94
CA ARG A 214 -12.21 17.85 -26.59
C ARG A 214 -12.99 19.16 -26.49
N SER A 215 -13.87 19.44 -27.42
CA SER A 215 -14.66 20.69 -27.45
C SER A 215 -15.61 20.81 -26.27
N ASN A 216 -16.06 19.69 -25.72
CA ASN A 216 -17.01 19.64 -24.59
C ASN A 216 -16.34 19.23 -23.27
N ASN A 217 -15.00 19.07 -23.23
CA ASN A 217 -14.26 18.61 -22.07
C ASN A 217 -14.78 17.29 -21.48
N LEU A 218 -15.15 16.35 -22.37
CA LEU A 218 -15.67 15.02 -22.03
C LEU A 218 -14.59 13.96 -22.24
N ARG A 219 -14.74 12.81 -21.59
CA ARG A 219 -13.89 11.65 -21.90
C ARG A 219 -14.31 11.06 -23.24
N LEU A 220 -13.34 10.64 -24.04
CA LEU A 220 -13.62 10.03 -25.35
C LEU A 220 -14.48 8.75 -25.23
N THR A 221 -14.29 7.99 -24.17
CA THR A 221 -15.11 6.80 -23.83
C THR A 221 -16.57 7.13 -23.60
N ASP A 222 -16.85 8.21 -22.86
CA ASP A 222 -18.23 8.61 -22.54
C ASP A 222 -18.95 9.07 -23.82
N VAL A 223 -18.24 9.83 -24.67
CA VAL A 223 -18.76 10.24 -25.99
C VAL A 223 -18.98 9.04 -26.89
N ALA A 224 -18.05 8.08 -26.90
CA ALA A 224 -18.17 6.85 -27.67
C ALA A 224 -19.38 6.01 -27.20
N GLN A 225 -19.54 5.85 -25.88
CA GLN A 225 -20.69 5.14 -25.31
C GLN A 225 -22.01 5.80 -25.71
N ALA A 226 -22.10 7.11 -25.57
CA ALA A 226 -23.29 7.87 -25.97
C ALA A 226 -23.60 7.80 -27.47
N ALA A 227 -22.56 7.63 -28.32
CA ALA A 227 -22.73 7.38 -29.73
C ALA A 227 -23.30 5.99 -30.03
N VAL A 228 -22.82 4.97 -29.31
CA VAL A 228 -23.31 3.57 -29.41
C VAL A 228 -24.76 3.50 -28.93
N ASP A 229 -25.08 4.07 -27.79
CA ASP A 229 -26.42 4.05 -27.17
C ASP A 229 -27.42 4.96 -27.90
N GLY A 230 -26.96 5.77 -28.86
CA GLY A 230 -27.81 6.68 -29.63
C GLY A 230 -28.31 7.91 -28.85
N SER A 231 -27.76 8.17 -27.67
CA SER A 231 -28.11 9.33 -26.83
C SER A 231 -27.46 10.63 -27.32
N LEU A 232 -26.42 10.53 -28.16
CA LEU A 232 -25.79 11.68 -28.81
C LEU A 232 -26.56 12.09 -30.08
N ASN A 233 -27.01 13.34 -30.11
CA ASN A 233 -27.74 13.90 -31.24
C ASN A 233 -26.86 13.89 -32.52
N PRO A 234 -27.32 13.32 -33.67
CA PRO A 234 -26.57 13.30 -34.92
C PRO A 234 -26.15 14.68 -35.46
N SER A 235 -26.89 15.75 -35.10
CA SER A 235 -26.53 17.12 -35.48
C SER A 235 -25.27 17.64 -34.77
N ALA A 236 -24.83 17.03 -33.65
CA ALA A 236 -23.58 17.35 -32.96
C ALA A 236 -22.33 16.95 -33.80
N TRP A 237 -22.51 16.15 -34.85
CA TRP A 237 -21.42 15.60 -35.65
C TRP A 237 -21.08 16.43 -36.91
N ARG A 238 -21.66 17.63 -37.06
CA ARG A 238 -21.30 18.51 -38.16
C ARG A 238 -19.82 18.90 -38.08
N PRO A 239 -19.04 18.85 -39.17
CA PRO A 239 -17.67 19.33 -39.18
C PRO A 239 -17.69 20.80 -38.77
N THR A 240 -16.94 21.15 -37.73
CA THR A 240 -16.56 22.55 -37.52
C THR A 240 -15.85 22.96 -38.83
N ALA A 241 -16.47 23.85 -39.58
CA ALA A 241 -15.91 24.35 -40.82
C ALA A 241 -14.47 24.83 -40.54
N THR A 242 -13.51 24.08 -41.03
CA THR A 242 -12.10 24.47 -40.94
C THR A 242 -11.98 25.75 -41.71
N ARG A 243 -11.86 26.89 -41.01
CA ARG A 243 -11.61 28.18 -41.64
C ARG A 243 -10.38 28.02 -42.54
N PRO A 244 -10.51 28.21 -43.86
CA PRO A 244 -9.34 28.04 -44.74
C PRO A 244 -8.26 29.00 -44.25
N LYS A 245 -7.08 28.48 -44.03
CA LYS A 245 -5.90 29.26 -43.71
C LYS A 245 -5.67 30.22 -44.84
N ALA A 246 -5.95 31.52 -44.60
CA ALA A 246 -5.76 32.56 -45.61
C ALA A 246 -4.31 32.48 -46.10
N LEU A 247 -4.15 32.27 -47.41
CA LEU A 247 -2.87 32.32 -48.06
C LEU A 247 -2.28 33.74 -47.89
N PRO A 248 -1.00 33.87 -47.56
CA PRO A 248 -0.36 35.16 -47.45
C PRO A 248 -0.40 35.87 -48.83
N PRO A 249 -0.59 37.19 -48.87
CA PRO A 249 -0.68 37.93 -50.12
C PRO A 249 0.61 37.82 -50.93
N VAL A 250 0.48 37.43 -52.17
CA VAL A 250 1.59 37.33 -53.15
C VAL A 250 2.16 38.75 -53.35
N ALA A 251 3.39 38.94 -52.93
CA ALA A 251 4.13 40.17 -53.14
C ALA A 251 4.26 40.47 -54.64
N ARG A 252 3.58 41.53 -55.12
CA ARG A 252 3.75 42.02 -56.51
C ARG A 252 5.18 42.56 -56.66
N ARG A 253 5.99 41.85 -57.41
CA ARG A 253 7.28 42.33 -57.90
C ARG A 253 7.04 43.57 -58.77
N ARG A 254 7.43 44.74 -58.28
CA ARG A 254 7.56 45.95 -59.09
C ARG A 254 8.72 45.68 -60.07
N ARG A 255 8.42 45.73 -61.43
CA ARG A 255 9.43 45.82 -62.45
C ARG A 255 10.00 47.24 -62.44
N ARG A 256 11.30 47.36 -62.42
CA ARG A 256 12.07 48.45 -62.98
C ARG A 256 12.81 47.92 -64.23
#